data_fc555093581d5c7a93d6ede8ac7cf00e
#
_entry.id   fc555093581d5c7a93d6ede8ac7cf00e
#
_cell.length_a   1.000
_cell.length_b   1.000
_cell.length_c   1.000
_cell.angle_alpha   90.00
_cell.angle_beta   90.00
_cell.angle_gamma   90.00
#
_symmetry.space_group_name_H-M   'P 1'
#
loop_
_entity.id
_entity.type
_entity.pdbx_description
1 polymer ?
#
loop_
_entity_poly.entity_id
_entity_poly.type
_entity_poly.pdbx_seq_one_letter_code
_entity_poly.pdbx_strand_id
1 'polypeptide(L)'
;MNQKKILLIDDEQDILEILSYNLEKEGYEVYTASNGNEGIEKAKQIIPDLILLDVMMPEKDGIETCQDLRKIKELQKTLIVFLSARSEEFSQLAGFQAGANDYIVKIIKPKILISKVNALLQLTSQVSDTAKNITVGDLTIDKDNFRVSKGGQQFLLPKMEFDLLYL
;
A
#
# COMPACT_ATOMS: atom_id res chain seq x y z
N MET A 1 2.57 -20.85 -8.60
CA MET A 1 2.07 -19.61 -7.96
C MET A 1 2.98 -18.47 -8.35
N ASN A 2 2.44 -17.38 -8.79
CA ASN A 2 3.26 -16.20 -9.08
C ASN A 2 3.78 -15.62 -7.76
N GLN A 3 5.07 -15.31 -7.71
CA GLN A 3 5.65 -14.57 -6.60
C GLN A 3 4.98 -13.19 -6.48
N LYS A 4 4.77 -12.75 -5.25
CA LYS A 4 4.27 -11.39 -5.00
C LYS A 4 5.37 -10.38 -5.33
N LYS A 5 5.01 -9.33 -6.05
CA LYS A 5 5.92 -8.27 -6.50
C LYS A 5 5.90 -7.11 -5.53
N ILE A 6 7.07 -6.70 -5.08
CA ILE A 6 7.25 -5.54 -4.20
C ILE A 6 8.15 -4.53 -4.90
N LEU A 7 7.71 -3.27 -4.94
CA LEU A 7 8.53 -2.15 -5.43
C LEU A 7 8.98 -1.30 -4.24
N LEU A 8 10.28 -1.10 -4.11
CA LEU A 8 10.90 -0.20 -3.13
C LEU A 8 11.25 1.12 -3.80
N ILE A 9 10.80 2.22 -3.26
CA ILE A 9 11.11 3.57 -3.76
C ILE A 9 11.74 4.36 -2.63
N ASP A 10 13.04 4.60 -2.70
CA ASP A 10 13.82 5.30 -1.68
C ASP A 10 15.08 5.88 -2.34
N ASP A 11 15.50 7.08 -1.95
CA ASP A 11 16.72 7.69 -2.47
C ASP A 11 18.00 7.19 -1.78
N GLU A 12 17.86 6.49 -0.65
CA GLU A 12 18.96 5.89 0.08
C GLU A 12 19.29 4.48 -0.44
N GLN A 13 20.40 4.35 -1.15
CA GLN A 13 20.82 3.08 -1.77
C GLN A 13 20.99 1.96 -0.72
N ASP A 14 21.54 2.27 0.44
CA ASP A 14 21.76 1.30 1.52
C ASP A 14 20.42 0.70 2.02
N ILE A 15 19.38 1.53 2.11
CA ILE A 15 18.03 1.08 2.49
C ILE A 15 17.45 0.14 1.42
N LEU A 16 17.59 0.51 0.15
CA LEU A 16 17.13 -0.34 -0.96
C LEU A 16 17.81 -1.71 -0.92
N GLU A 17 19.14 -1.77 -0.71
CA GLU A 17 19.89 -3.02 -0.67
C GLU A 17 19.50 -3.91 0.52
N ILE A 18 19.43 -3.33 1.73
CA ILE A 18 19.06 -4.07 2.93
C ILE A 18 17.65 -4.63 2.84
N LEU A 19 16.69 -3.82 2.41
CA LEU A 19 15.29 -4.23 2.31
C LEU A 19 15.08 -5.24 1.18
N SER A 20 15.70 -5.02 0.02
CA SER A 20 15.65 -5.97 -1.11
C SER A 20 16.15 -7.35 -0.68
N TYR A 21 17.35 -7.42 -0.10
CA TYR A 21 17.92 -8.67 0.36
C TYR A 21 16.98 -9.45 1.31
N ASN A 22 16.42 -8.76 2.30
CA ASN A 22 15.55 -9.41 3.28
C ASN A 22 14.21 -9.86 2.67
N LEU A 23 13.61 -9.06 1.78
CA LEU A 23 12.35 -9.41 1.13
C LEU A 23 12.51 -10.53 0.10
N GLU A 24 13.60 -10.51 -0.68
CA GLU A 24 13.92 -11.62 -1.62
C GLU A 24 14.13 -12.93 -0.88
N LYS A 25 14.77 -12.91 0.28
CA LYS A 25 14.95 -14.08 1.15
C LYS A 25 13.62 -14.66 1.64
N GLU A 26 12.59 -13.86 1.77
CA GLU A 26 11.22 -14.29 2.10
C GLU A 26 10.43 -14.80 0.88
N GLY A 27 11.03 -14.78 -0.30
CA GLY A 27 10.42 -15.29 -1.53
C GLY A 27 9.65 -14.27 -2.35
N TYR A 28 9.81 -12.97 -2.08
CA TYR A 28 9.22 -11.90 -2.89
C TYR A 28 10.06 -11.61 -4.13
N GLU A 29 9.42 -11.17 -5.19
CA GLU A 29 10.08 -10.57 -6.36
C GLU A 29 10.21 -9.06 -6.10
N VAL A 30 11.45 -8.56 -5.95
CA VAL A 30 11.71 -7.20 -5.50
C VAL A 30 12.27 -6.33 -6.63
N TYR A 31 11.71 -5.15 -6.76
CA TYR A 31 12.15 -4.11 -7.68
C TYR A 31 12.48 -2.84 -6.89
N THR A 32 13.42 -2.05 -7.38
CA THR A 32 13.86 -0.83 -6.72
C THR A 32 13.79 0.38 -7.63
N ALA A 33 13.55 1.54 -7.06
CA ALA A 33 13.64 2.84 -7.72
C ALA A 33 14.25 3.85 -6.75
N SER A 34 15.08 4.74 -7.28
CA SER A 34 15.82 5.72 -6.47
C SER A 34 15.12 7.08 -6.35
N ASN A 35 14.00 7.27 -7.01
CA ASN A 35 13.18 8.49 -6.95
C ASN A 35 11.73 8.22 -7.34
N GLY A 36 10.87 9.20 -7.07
CA GLY A 36 9.44 9.06 -7.32
C GLY A 36 9.06 8.85 -8.78
N ASN A 37 9.70 9.56 -9.70
CA ASN A 37 9.40 9.43 -11.13
C ASN A 37 9.79 8.05 -11.68
N GLU A 38 10.98 7.56 -11.34
CA GLU A 38 11.41 6.21 -11.67
C GLU A 38 10.47 5.16 -11.07
N GLY A 39 10.04 5.37 -9.82
CA GLY A 39 9.09 4.49 -9.14
C GLY A 39 7.74 4.40 -9.86
N ILE A 40 7.20 5.53 -10.32
CA ILE A 40 5.94 5.56 -11.07
C ILE A 40 6.08 4.80 -12.39
N GLU A 41 7.15 5.00 -13.15
CA GLU A 41 7.35 4.30 -14.42
C GLU A 41 7.55 2.79 -14.22
N LYS A 42 8.31 2.37 -13.23
CA LYS A 42 8.44 0.95 -12.88
C LYS A 42 7.12 0.35 -12.43
N ALA A 43 6.36 1.05 -11.59
CA ALA A 43 5.06 0.57 -11.11
C ALA A 43 4.08 0.30 -12.28
N LYS A 44 4.06 1.15 -13.29
CA LYS A 44 3.26 0.93 -14.51
C LYS A 44 3.65 -0.33 -15.27
N GLN A 45 4.94 -0.63 -15.31
CA GLN A 45 5.47 -1.78 -16.05
C GLN A 45 5.23 -3.11 -15.34
N ILE A 46 5.44 -3.15 -14.02
CA ILE A 46 5.44 -4.39 -13.26
C ILE A 46 4.11 -4.68 -12.55
N ILE A 47 3.29 -3.66 -12.33
CA ILE A 47 2.04 -3.71 -11.54
C ILE A 47 2.29 -4.45 -10.22
N PRO A 48 2.99 -3.84 -9.24
CA PRO A 48 3.37 -4.53 -8.01
C PRO A 48 2.16 -4.79 -7.11
N ASP A 49 2.27 -5.80 -6.27
CA ASP A 49 1.28 -6.08 -5.21
C ASP A 49 1.38 -5.07 -4.07
N LEU A 50 2.60 -4.62 -3.78
CA LEU A 50 2.90 -3.67 -2.70
C LEU A 50 4.04 -2.73 -3.10
N ILE A 51 3.90 -1.46 -2.73
CA ILE A 51 4.93 -0.44 -2.87
C ILE A 51 5.34 0.03 -1.47
N LEU A 52 6.62 -0.06 -1.15
CA LEU A 52 7.23 0.61 -0.01
C LEU A 52 7.82 1.92 -0.50
N LEU A 53 7.35 3.04 0.02
CA LEU A 53 7.62 4.36 -0.52
C LEU A 53 8.15 5.29 0.57
N ASP A 54 9.38 5.78 0.37
CA ASP A 54 9.95 6.80 1.25
C ASP A 54 9.17 8.12 1.14
N VAL A 55 8.92 8.76 2.27
CA VAL A 55 8.24 10.06 2.32
C VAL A 55 9.17 11.19 1.89
N MET A 56 10.40 11.19 2.38
CA MET A 56 11.36 12.28 2.21
C MET A 56 12.37 11.98 1.09
N MET A 57 12.01 12.35 -0.13
CA MET A 57 12.90 12.24 -1.29
C MET A 57 13.10 13.60 -1.94
N PRO A 58 14.30 13.86 -2.55
CA PRO A 58 14.52 15.09 -3.30
C PRO A 58 13.65 15.15 -4.57
N GLU A 59 13.40 16.34 -5.07
CA GLU A 59 12.63 16.69 -6.26
C GLU A 59 11.13 16.39 -6.11
N LYS A 60 10.75 15.11 -6.03
CA LYS A 60 9.38 14.65 -5.86
C LYS A 60 9.27 13.79 -4.61
N ASP A 61 8.55 14.27 -3.62
CA ASP A 61 8.39 13.56 -2.36
C ASP A 61 7.45 12.33 -2.48
N GLY A 62 7.42 11.52 -1.42
CA GLY A 62 6.62 10.31 -1.40
C GLY A 62 5.12 10.57 -1.43
N ILE A 63 4.65 11.67 -0.88
CA ILE A 63 3.22 12.03 -0.88
C ILE A 63 2.74 12.36 -2.29
N GLU A 64 3.47 13.20 -3.02
CA GLU A 64 3.19 13.50 -4.42
C GLU A 64 3.27 12.24 -5.29
N THR A 65 4.29 11.40 -5.05
CA THR A 65 4.44 10.12 -5.75
C THR A 65 3.24 9.21 -5.51
N CYS A 66 2.77 9.09 -4.27
CA CYS A 66 1.58 8.30 -3.92
C CYS A 66 0.32 8.82 -4.61
N GLN A 67 0.11 10.13 -4.62
CA GLN A 67 -1.03 10.75 -5.30
C GLN A 67 -1.02 10.43 -6.80
N ASP A 68 0.13 10.50 -7.45
CA ASP A 68 0.26 10.17 -8.87
C ASP A 68 0.06 8.68 -9.16
N LEU A 69 0.58 7.80 -8.31
CA LEU A 69 0.32 6.36 -8.39
C LEU A 69 -1.18 6.04 -8.28
N ARG A 70 -1.90 6.74 -7.40
CA ARG A 70 -3.35 6.54 -7.21
C ARG A 70 -4.22 7.02 -8.38
N LYS A 71 -3.70 7.87 -9.25
CA LYS A 71 -4.37 8.27 -10.50
C LYS A 71 -4.31 7.18 -11.57
N ILE A 72 -3.40 6.22 -11.45
CA ILE A 72 -3.22 5.13 -12.40
C ILE A 72 -4.22 4.01 -12.09
N LYS A 73 -5.09 3.70 -13.05
CA LYS A 73 -6.19 2.74 -12.87
C LYS A 73 -5.71 1.33 -12.50
N GLU A 74 -4.64 0.88 -13.14
CA GLU A 74 -4.05 -0.44 -12.94
C GLU A 74 -3.46 -0.63 -11.54
N LEU A 75 -3.11 0.46 -10.87
CA LEU A 75 -2.49 0.46 -9.54
C LEU A 75 -3.47 0.69 -8.38
N GLN A 76 -4.77 0.73 -8.65
CA GLN A 76 -5.79 0.97 -7.62
C GLN A 76 -5.80 -0.10 -6.52
N LYS A 77 -5.44 -1.34 -6.87
CA LYS A 77 -5.36 -2.46 -5.92
C LYS A 77 -3.98 -2.64 -5.29
N THR A 78 -2.96 -1.96 -5.80
CA THR A 78 -1.61 -2.00 -5.24
C THR A 78 -1.61 -1.39 -3.84
N LEU A 79 -1.07 -2.10 -2.86
CA LEU A 79 -0.87 -1.56 -1.53
C LEU A 79 0.28 -0.55 -1.55
N ILE A 80 0.08 0.61 -0.94
CA ILE A 80 1.13 1.62 -0.77
C ILE A 80 1.35 1.82 0.72
N VAL A 81 2.58 1.59 1.15
CA VAL A 81 3.02 1.73 2.54
C VAL A 81 4.15 2.74 2.58
N PHE A 82 3.97 3.80 3.34
CA PHE A 82 5.03 4.79 3.55
C PHE A 82 6.12 4.27 4.48
N LEU A 83 7.36 4.56 4.12
CA LEU A 83 8.51 4.45 4.99
C LEU A 83 8.95 5.86 5.39
N SER A 84 9.15 6.11 6.67
CA SER A 84 9.63 7.42 7.14
C SER A 84 10.60 7.27 8.30
N ALA A 85 11.60 8.15 8.34
CA ALA A 85 12.57 8.21 9.43
C ALA A 85 11.96 8.66 10.77
N ARG A 86 10.81 9.33 10.75
CA ARG A 86 10.13 9.85 11.95
C ARG A 86 8.63 9.65 11.86
N SER A 87 8.03 9.37 13.03
CA SER A 87 6.58 9.39 13.22
C SER A 87 6.08 10.83 13.40
N GLU A 88 6.04 11.63 12.35
CA GLU A 88 5.39 12.92 12.39
C GLU A 88 3.90 12.72 12.10
N GLU A 89 3.04 13.08 13.03
CA GLU A 89 1.57 12.97 12.87
C GLU A 89 1.07 13.62 11.59
N PHE A 90 1.68 14.74 11.22
CA PHE A 90 1.36 15.46 9.98
C PHE A 90 1.67 14.64 8.73
N SER A 91 2.82 13.96 8.68
CA SER A 91 3.22 13.12 7.56
C SER A 91 2.32 11.88 7.45
N GLN A 92 1.89 11.30 8.58
CA GLN A 92 0.95 10.18 8.59
C GLN A 92 -0.41 10.59 8.01
N LEU A 93 -0.99 11.68 8.48
CA LEU A 93 -2.28 12.17 7.99
C LEU A 93 -2.22 12.53 6.51
N ALA A 94 -1.19 13.25 6.07
CA ALA A 94 -0.98 13.60 4.67
C ALA A 94 -0.81 12.35 3.79
N GLY A 95 -0.10 11.32 4.30
CA GLY A 95 0.08 10.04 3.62
C GLY A 95 -1.24 9.30 3.41
N PHE A 96 -2.08 9.20 4.43
CA PHE A 96 -3.40 8.58 4.31
C PHE A 96 -4.32 9.37 3.37
N GLN A 97 -4.30 10.70 3.41
CA GLN A 97 -5.04 11.55 2.48
C GLN A 97 -4.57 11.38 1.04
N ALA A 98 -3.28 11.08 0.82
CA ALA A 98 -2.73 10.75 -0.50
C ALA A 98 -3.15 9.38 -1.04
N GLY A 99 -3.75 8.52 -0.20
CA GLY A 99 -4.26 7.21 -0.55
C GLY A 99 -3.34 6.04 -0.16
N ALA A 100 -2.43 6.24 0.80
CA ALA A 100 -1.63 5.15 1.37
C ALA A 100 -2.48 4.20 2.22
N ASN A 101 -2.04 2.95 2.30
CA ASN A 101 -2.70 1.89 3.08
C ASN A 101 -2.14 1.78 4.50
N ASP A 102 -0.87 2.09 4.69
CA ASP A 102 -0.19 2.01 5.98
C ASP A 102 1.05 2.91 6.02
N TYR A 103 1.66 2.99 7.18
CA TYR A 103 2.82 3.82 7.48
C TYR A 103 3.77 3.05 8.40
N ILE A 104 5.05 3.00 8.06
CA ILE A 104 6.09 2.31 8.83
C ILE A 104 7.25 3.26 9.11
N VAL A 105 7.72 3.29 10.35
CA VAL A 105 8.92 4.06 10.72
C VAL A 105 10.18 3.30 10.29
N LYS A 106 11.09 3.95 9.57
CA LYS A 106 12.31 3.35 8.97
C LYS A 106 13.27 2.70 9.98
N ILE A 107 13.24 3.08 11.27
CA ILE A 107 14.12 2.53 12.32
C ILE A 107 13.70 1.09 12.72
N ILE A 108 12.74 0.52 12.07
CA ILE A 108 12.27 -0.85 12.35
C ILE A 108 13.31 -1.87 11.92
N LYS A 109 13.55 -2.84 12.79
CA LYS A 109 14.33 -4.04 12.45
C LYS A 109 13.73 -4.71 11.21
N PRO A 110 14.52 -5.20 10.24
CA PRO A 110 14.01 -5.82 9.01
C PRO A 110 12.95 -6.90 9.25
N LYS A 111 13.08 -7.69 10.31
CA LYS A 111 12.09 -8.71 10.68
C LYS A 111 10.69 -8.15 10.98
N ILE A 112 10.60 -6.98 11.58
CA ILE A 112 9.31 -6.35 11.91
C ILE A 112 8.67 -5.80 10.63
N LEU A 113 9.47 -5.17 9.76
CA LEU A 113 8.99 -4.72 8.45
C LEU A 113 8.44 -5.88 7.62
N ILE A 114 9.19 -6.98 7.55
CA ILE A 114 8.77 -8.21 6.83
C ILE A 114 7.45 -8.75 7.41
N SER A 115 7.34 -8.82 8.74
CA SER A 115 6.10 -9.27 9.38
C SER A 115 4.90 -8.41 9.01
N LYS A 116 5.07 -7.09 8.93
CA LYS A 116 4.01 -6.16 8.47
C LYS A 116 3.67 -6.35 7.00
N VAL A 117 4.67 -6.48 6.14
CA VAL A 117 4.49 -6.75 4.71
C VAL A 117 3.71 -8.07 4.50
N ASN A 118 4.11 -9.12 5.19
CA ASN A 118 3.43 -10.41 5.13
C ASN A 118 1.96 -10.29 5.57
N ALA A 119 1.70 -9.61 6.67
CA ALA A 119 0.34 -9.42 7.17
C ALA A 119 -0.53 -8.64 6.17
N LEU A 120 -0.03 -7.56 5.59
CA LEU A 120 -0.75 -6.76 4.61
C LEU A 120 -1.06 -7.54 3.32
N LEU A 121 -0.09 -8.29 2.82
CA LEU A 121 -0.27 -9.10 1.61
C LEU A 121 -1.19 -10.30 1.83
N GLN A 122 -1.20 -10.90 3.04
CA GLN A 122 -2.14 -11.96 3.40
C GLN A 122 -3.58 -11.47 3.47
N LEU A 123 -3.82 -10.29 4.03
CA LEU A 123 -5.15 -9.68 4.08
C LEU A 123 -5.75 -9.50 2.69
N THR A 124 -4.94 -9.07 1.72
CA THR A 124 -5.42 -8.91 0.33
C THR A 124 -5.68 -10.25 -0.37
N SER A 125 -4.93 -11.30 -0.04
CA SER A 125 -5.13 -12.63 -0.62
C SER A 125 -6.41 -13.31 -0.11
N GLN A 126 -6.76 -13.12 1.15
CA GLN A 126 -8.00 -13.66 1.73
C GLN A 126 -9.26 -12.98 1.20
N VAL A 127 -9.15 -11.72 0.81
CA VAL A 127 -10.27 -10.94 0.25
C VAL A 127 -10.65 -11.35 -1.17
N SER A 128 -9.72 -11.95 -1.91
CA SER A 128 -10.03 -12.46 -3.25
C SER A 128 -10.84 -13.77 -3.26
N ASP A 129 -10.84 -14.51 -2.15
CA ASP A 129 -11.56 -15.81 -2.04
C ASP A 129 -12.90 -15.71 -1.31
N THR A 130 -13.15 -14.63 -0.57
CA THR A 130 -14.44 -14.41 0.08
C THR A 130 -15.29 -13.42 -0.71
N ALA A 131 -16.54 -13.79 -0.91
CA ALA A 131 -17.56 -13.07 -1.67
C ALA A 131 -17.37 -11.55 -1.73
N LYS A 132 -17.55 -10.98 -2.93
CA LYS A 132 -17.46 -9.54 -3.22
C LYS A 132 -18.32 -8.66 -2.31
N ASN A 133 -19.29 -9.26 -1.63
CA ASN A 133 -20.22 -8.58 -0.74
C ASN A 133 -20.28 -9.31 0.60
N ILE A 134 -20.15 -8.58 1.69
CA ILE A 134 -20.43 -9.08 3.03
C ILE A 134 -21.81 -8.58 3.45
N THR A 135 -22.69 -9.52 3.80
CA THR A 135 -24.04 -9.19 4.28
C THR A 135 -24.19 -9.64 5.74
N VAL A 136 -24.54 -8.71 6.61
CA VAL A 136 -24.87 -8.98 8.01
C VAL A 136 -26.21 -8.34 8.31
N GLY A 137 -27.25 -9.15 8.43
CA GLY A 137 -28.62 -8.66 8.57
C GLY A 137 -29.08 -7.88 7.33
N ASP A 138 -29.41 -6.62 7.51
CA ASP A 138 -29.81 -5.68 6.44
C ASP A 138 -28.66 -4.80 5.93
N LEU A 139 -27.44 -5.04 6.42
CA LEU A 139 -26.22 -4.33 6.02
C LEU A 139 -25.47 -5.14 4.96
N THR A 140 -25.25 -4.54 3.79
CA THR A 140 -24.43 -5.11 2.72
C THR A 140 -23.27 -4.19 2.42
N ILE A 141 -22.07 -4.74 2.37
CA ILE A 141 -20.82 -4.01 2.09
C ILE A 141 -20.24 -4.53 0.77
N ASP A 142 -20.19 -3.65 -0.22
CA ASP A 142 -19.57 -3.90 -1.52
C ASP A 142 -18.14 -3.32 -1.53
N LYS A 143 -17.16 -4.21 -1.51
CA LYS A 143 -15.74 -3.85 -1.47
C LYS A 143 -15.23 -3.22 -2.76
N ASP A 144 -15.70 -3.68 -3.89
CA ASP A 144 -15.19 -3.25 -5.18
C ASP A 144 -15.59 -1.80 -5.50
N ASN A 145 -16.75 -1.37 -5.00
CA ASN A 145 -17.30 -0.05 -5.25
C ASN A 145 -17.28 0.87 -4.03
N PHE A 146 -16.70 0.44 -2.90
CA PHE A 146 -16.68 1.19 -1.63
C PHE A 146 -18.09 1.64 -1.18
N ARG A 147 -19.08 0.77 -1.37
CA ARG A 147 -20.47 1.05 -1.05
C ARG A 147 -20.92 0.26 0.15
N VAL A 148 -21.70 0.93 1.00
CA VAL A 148 -22.42 0.30 2.10
C VAL A 148 -23.89 0.54 1.86
N SER A 149 -24.71 -0.51 1.92
CA SER A 149 -26.16 -0.39 1.85
C SER A 149 -26.80 -0.92 3.13
N LYS A 150 -27.76 -0.18 3.65
CA LYS A 150 -28.55 -0.54 4.82
C LYS A 150 -30.00 -0.14 4.59
N GLY A 151 -30.92 -1.10 4.74
CA GLY A 151 -32.35 -0.83 4.62
C GLY A 151 -32.77 -0.23 3.26
N GLY A 152 -32.06 -0.58 2.17
CA GLY A 152 -32.35 -0.06 0.82
C GLY A 152 -31.69 1.29 0.49
N GLN A 153 -30.99 1.90 1.45
CA GLN A 153 -30.20 3.12 1.22
C GLN A 153 -28.73 2.78 0.98
N GLN A 154 -28.14 3.43 -0.01
CA GLN A 154 -26.72 3.23 -0.37
C GLN A 154 -25.89 4.45 0.04
N PHE A 155 -24.74 4.17 0.65
CA PHE A 155 -23.76 5.18 1.05
C PHE A 155 -22.41 4.87 0.40
N LEU A 156 -21.77 5.90 -0.16
CA LEU A 156 -20.41 5.81 -0.67
C LEU A 156 -19.48 6.32 0.43
N LEU A 157 -18.55 5.47 0.89
CA LEU A 157 -17.58 5.85 1.90
C LEU A 157 -16.23 6.16 1.26
N PRO A 158 -15.47 7.17 1.75
CA PRO A 158 -14.07 7.31 1.42
C PRO A 158 -13.32 6.01 1.75
N LYS A 159 -12.31 5.66 0.94
CA LYS A 159 -11.58 4.39 1.08
C LYS A 159 -11.09 4.14 2.51
N MET A 160 -10.57 5.16 3.18
CA MET A 160 -10.06 5.03 4.55
C MET A 160 -11.16 4.69 5.58
N GLU A 161 -12.34 5.29 5.49
CA GLU A 161 -13.48 4.97 6.35
C GLU A 161 -14.05 3.59 6.05
N PHE A 162 -14.01 3.18 4.79
CA PHE A 162 -14.42 1.86 4.36
C PHE A 162 -13.49 0.77 4.91
N ASP A 163 -12.18 0.99 4.86
CA ASP A 163 -11.18 0.06 5.38
C ASP A 163 -11.29 -0.10 6.91
N LEU A 164 -11.69 0.93 7.66
CA LEU A 164 -11.97 0.86 9.10
C LEU A 164 -13.13 -0.08 9.45
N LEU A 165 -14.10 -0.28 8.56
CA LEU A 165 -15.20 -1.23 8.77
C LEU A 165 -14.76 -2.69 8.68
N TYR A 166 -13.56 -2.94 8.19
CA TYR A 166 -12.98 -4.28 8.00
C TYR A 166 -11.95 -4.67 9.04
N LEU A 167 -11.67 -3.81 9.98
CA LEU A 167 -10.75 -4.12 11.08
C LEU A 167 -11.40 -5.04 12.13
#